data_f79e6c025d0d17006aebf2afaf6a0652
#
_entry.id   f79e6c025d0d17006aebf2afaf6a0652
#
_cell.length_a   1.000
_cell.length_b   1.000
_cell.length_c   1.000
_cell.angle_alpha   90.00
_cell.angle_beta   90.00
_cell.angle_gamma   90.00
#
_symmetry.space_group_name_H-M   'P 1'
#
loop_
_entity.id
_entity.type
_entity.pdbx_description
1 polymer ?
#
loop_
_entity_poly.entity_id
_entity_poly.type
_entity_poly.pdbx_seq_one_letter_code
_entity_poly.pdbx_strand_id
1 'polypeptide(L)'
;MNLAVGERLPTDVELVFEASGAAAALGGVLHATARNGVVVQVGNLPGQPVPANLGDLVTRQITWIGSYRFDDEITDAVAAMDNGLDVTPLITHRYPMAEAAEAIAVAADPGSGSGKVLIQLRA
;
A
#
# COMPACT_ATOMS: atom_id res chain seq x y z
N MET A 1 9.35 -11.93 5.08
CA MET A 1 8.31 -11.56 6.06
C MET A 1 6.97 -11.95 5.43
N ASN A 2 6.32 -12.99 5.90
CA ASN A 2 5.03 -13.42 5.36
C ASN A 2 3.93 -12.76 6.19
N LEU A 3 3.26 -11.77 5.61
CA LEU A 3 2.02 -11.23 6.18
C LEU A 3 0.86 -12.01 5.59
N ALA A 4 0.19 -12.83 6.39
CA ALA A 4 -1.05 -13.46 5.97
C ALA A 4 -2.20 -12.45 6.08
N VAL A 5 -3.06 -12.42 5.08
CA VAL A 5 -4.29 -11.62 5.10
C VAL A 5 -5.20 -12.13 6.21
N GLY A 6 -5.63 -11.26 7.12
CA GLY A 6 -6.51 -11.61 8.23
C GLY A 6 -5.79 -11.94 9.54
N GLU A 7 -4.48 -11.92 9.60
CA GLU A 7 -3.75 -12.05 10.85
C GLU A 7 -3.88 -10.78 11.71
N ARG A 8 -3.83 -10.99 13.02
CA ARG A 8 -3.85 -9.91 14.00
C ARG A 8 -2.61 -9.04 13.79
N LEU A 9 -2.79 -7.70 13.72
CA LEU A 9 -1.65 -6.79 13.65
C LEU A 9 -0.71 -7.02 14.83
N PRO A 10 0.62 -7.01 14.61
CA PRO A 10 1.58 -7.04 15.70
C PRO A 10 1.39 -5.83 16.61
N THR A 11 1.90 -5.90 17.83
CA THR A 11 1.88 -4.78 18.79
C THR A 11 3.28 -4.21 19.00
N ASP A 12 3.35 -2.95 19.42
CA ASP A 12 4.61 -2.24 19.74
C ASP A 12 5.61 -2.20 18.57
N VAL A 13 5.10 -1.95 17.37
CA VAL A 13 5.90 -1.81 16.15
C VAL A 13 6.46 -0.39 16.04
N GLU A 14 7.77 -0.24 15.93
CA GLU A 14 8.42 1.07 15.90
C GLU A 14 8.17 1.84 14.60
N LEU A 15 8.03 1.13 13.46
CA LEU A 15 7.79 1.72 12.13
C LEU A 15 6.68 0.96 11.41
N VAL A 16 5.62 1.66 11.05
CA VAL A 16 4.46 1.11 10.34
C VAL A 16 4.23 1.86 9.02
N PHE A 17 4.04 1.13 7.94
CA PHE A 17 3.60 1.67 6.66
C PHE A 17 2.11 1.36 6.47
N GLU A 18 1.27 2.40 6.42
CA GLU A 18 -0.14 2.27 6.09
C GLU A 18 -0.32 2.51 4.58
N ALA A 19 -0.62 1.46 3.84
CA ALA A 19 -0.73 1.49 2.39
C ALA A 19 -2.14 1.18 1.86
N SER A 20 -3.12 0.93 2.74
CA SER A 20 -4.49 0.62 2.33
C SER A 20 -5.31 1.86 1.96
N GLY A 21 -5.01 3.02 2.57
CA GLY A 21 -5.82 4.22 2.45
C GLY A 21 -7.21 4.11 3.09
N ALA A 22 -7.46 3.07 3.88
CA ALA A 22 -8.73 2.83 4.54
C ALA A 22 -8.79 3.56 5.89
N ALA A 23 -9.63 4.59 6.01
CA ALA A 23 -9.79 5.33 7.26
C ALA A 23 -10.16 4.42 8.46
N ALA A 24 -10.92 3.35 8.21
CA ALA A 24 -11.29 2.37 9.22
C ALA A 24 -10.08 1.59 9.80
N ALA A 25 -8.97 1.50 9.06
CA ALA A 25 -7.76 0.81 9.50
C ALA A 25 -6.92 1.66 10.48
N LEU A 26 -7.06 3.00 10.46
CA LEU A 26 -6.19 3.92 11.20
C LEU A 26 -6.14 3.64 12.70
N GLY A 27 -7.27 3.35 13.33
CA GLY A 27 -7.31 3.03 14.76
C GLY A 27 -6.47 1.81 15.10
N GLY A 28 -6.57 0.74 14.29
CA GLY A 28 -5.77 -0.47 14.45
C GLY A 28 -4.28 -0.25 14.20
N VAL A 29 -3.95 0.54 13.17
CA VAL A 29 -2.57 0.91 12.82
C VAL A 29 -1.92 1.68 13.98
N LEU A 30 -2.59 2.70 14.50
CA LEU A 30 -2.08 3.49 15.62
C LEU A 30 -1.94 2.64 16.89
N HIS A 31 -2.90 1.74 17.14
CA HIS A 31 -2.83 0.81 18.28
C HIS A 31 -1.65 -0.17 18.19
N ALA A 32 -1.33 -0.63 16.98
CA ALA A 32 -0.20 -1.52 16.71
C ALA A 32 1.17 -0.81 16.85
N THR A 33 1.19 0.52 16.68
CA THR A 33 2.42 1.31 16.71
C THR A 33 2.93 1.50 18.15
N ALA A 34 4.21 1.33 18.35
CA ALA A 34 4.87 1.54 19.64
C ALA A 34 4.76 3.00 20.10
N ARG A 35 4.95 3.22 21.42
CA ARG A 35 5.12 4.57 21.94
C ARG A 35 6.36 5.23 21.31
N ASN A 36 6.22 6.47 20.87
CA ASN A 36 7.21 7.23 20.07
C ASN A 36 7.53 6.59 18.70
N GLY A 37 6.73 5.65 18.25
CA GLY A 37 6.87 5.03 16.92
C GLY A 37 6.45 5.98 15.80
N VAL A 38 6.67 5.52 14.56
CA VAL A 38 6.40 6.27 13.33
C VAL A 38 5.39 5.51 12.48
N VAL A 39 4.36 6.22 12.02
CA VAL A 39 3.45 5.74 10.97
C VAL A 39 3.71 6.54 9.69
N VAL A 40 4.04 5.85 8.61
CA VAL A 40 4.15 6.43 7.27
C VAL A 40 2.86 6.12 6.50
N GLN A 41 2.09 7.16 6.19
CA GLN A 41 0.88 7.07 5.42
C GLN A 41 1.21 7.09 3.92
N VAL A 42 1.15 5.94 3.29
CA VAL A 42 1.37 5.75 1.84
C VAL A 42 0.03 5.67 1.11
N GLY A 43 -0.97 5.01 1.72
CA GLY A 43 -2.31 4.89 1.15
C GLY A 43 -3.06 6.22 1.17
N ASN A 44 -3.68 6.59 0.03
CA ASN A 44 -4.49 7.80 -0.05
C ASN A 44 -5.76 7.66 0.80
N LEU A 45 -5.88 8.52 1.79
CA LEU A 45 -7.13 8.65 2.55
C LEU A 45 -8.18 9.38 1.71
N PRO A 46 -9.49 9.15 1.96
CA PRO A 46 -10.56 9.87 1.27
C PRO A 46 -10.41 11.39 1.39
N GLY A 47 -10.64 12.13 0.29
CA GLY A 47 -10.60 13.59 0.28
C GLY A 47 -11.80 14.29 0.94
N GLN A 48 -12.69 13.51 1.57
CA GLN A 48 -13.86 13.98 2.31
C GLN A 48 -13.76 13.57 3.77
N PRO A 49 -14.46 14.26 4.70
CA PRO A 49 -14.44 13.91 6.11
C PRO A 49 -14.90 12.46 6.35
N VAL A 50 -14.11 11.71 7.11
CA VAL A 50 -14.42 10.34 7.52
C VAL A 50 -14.14 10.17 9.00
N PRO A 51 -14.91 9.34 9.73
CA PRO A 51 -14.63 9.04 11.12
C PRO A 51 -13.34 8.22 11.24
N ALA A 52 -12.47 8.58 12.19
CA ALA A 52 -11.26 7.84 12.50
C ALA A 52 -10.99 7.85 14.01
N ASN A 53 -10.48 6.73 14.53
CA ASN A 53 -10.04 6.67 15.93
C ASN A 53 -8.56 7.06 16.01
N LEU A 54 -8.28 8.28 16.48
CA LEU A 54 -6.93 8.86 16.55
C LEU A 54 -6.41 8.98 18.00
N GLY A 55 -7.09 8.40 18.99
CA GLY A 55 -6.69 8.55 20.41
C GLY A 55 -5.25 8.11 20.68
N ASP A 56 -4.82 7.00 20.10
CA ASP A 56 -3.46 6.46 20.27
C ASP A 56 -2.37 7.33 19.66
N LEU A 57 -2.69 8.17 18.67
CA LEU A 57 -1.74 9.13 18.11
C LEU A 57 -1.16 10.04 19.20
N VAL A 58 -2.02 10.54 20.08
CA VAL A 58 -1.63 11.45 21.18
C VAL A 58 -1.10 10.66 22.37
N THR A 59 -1.82 9.63 22.83
CA THR A 59 -1.48 8.92 24.06
C THR A 59 -0.18 8.14 23.97
N ARG A 60 0.18 7.71 22.76
CA ARG A 60 1.44 7.01 22.47
C ARG A 60 2.54 7.92 21.87
N GLN A 61 2.26 9.22 21.69
CA GLN A 61 3.23 10.17 21.10
C GLN A 61 3.75 9.72 19.73
N ILE A 62 2.85 9.22 18.87
CA ILE A 62 3.20 8.68 17.55
C ILE A 62 3.50 9.83 16.59
N THR A 63 4.54 9.70 15.78
CA THR A 63 4.80 10.56 14.64
C THR A 63 4.06 10.01 13.42
N TRP A 64 3.18 10.81 12.81
CA TRP A 64 2.44 10.43 11.61
C TRP A 64 2.89 11.28 10.43
N ILE A 65 3.44 10.65 9.39
CA ILE A 65 4.06 11.31 8.25
C ILE A 65 3.35 10.85 6.97
N GLY A 66 2.99 11.80 6.10
CA GLY A 66 2.50 11.50 4.77
C GLY A 66 3.66 11.17 3.82
N SER A 67 3.43 10.23 2.90
CA SER A 67 4.29 9.95 1.77
C SER A 67 3.43 9.91 0.51
N TYR A 68 3.81 10.63 -0.53
CA TYR A 68 3.01 10.72 -1.74
C TYR A 68 3.87 10.57 -2.99
N ARG A 69 3.62 9.49 -3.73
CA ARG A 69 4.30 9.17 -4.99
C ARG A 69 5.82 9.04 -4.82
N PHE A 70 6.58 9.68 -5.69
CA PHE A 70 8.05 9.65 -5.77
C PHE A 70 8.55 11.01 -6.25
N ASP A 71 9.81 11.30 -5.98
CA ASP A 71 10.58 12.42 -6.54
C ASP A 71 11.65 11.82 -7.47
N ASP A 72 12.81 11.46 -6.97
CA ASP A 72 13.90 10.90 -7.76
C ASP A 72 14.02 9.36 -7.70
N GLU A 73 13.22 8.70 -6.84
CA GLU A 73 13.34 7.25 -6.52
C GLU A 73 13.06 6.33 -7.72
N ILE A 74 12.46 6.85 -8.82
CA ILE A 74 12.27 6.09 -10.06
C ILE A 74 13.60 5.63 -10.63
N THR A 75 14.64 6.47 -10.58
CA THR A 75 15.98 6.13 -11.05
C THR A 75 16.56 4.99 -10.25
N ASP A 76 16.41 5.05 -8.92
CA ASP A 76 16.89 4.02 -8.00
C ASP A 76 16.12 2.71 -8.18
N ALA A 77 14.80 2.79 -8.39
CA ALA A 77 13.97 1.62 -8.66
C ALA A 77 14.36 0.90 -9.97
N VAL A 78 14.62 1.66 -11.04
CA VAL A 78 15.10 1.10 -12.32
C VAL A 78 16.48 0.46 -12.12
N ALA A 79 17.41 1.16 -11.45
CA ALA A 79 18.74 0.62 -11.17
C ALA A 79 18.67 -0.66 -10.32
N ALA A 80 17.75 -0.73 -9.35
CA ALA A 80 17.55 -1.95 -8.54
C ALA A 80 17.07 -3.13 -9.40
N MET A 81 16.16 -2.89 -10.36
CA MET A 81 15.72 -3.93 -11.31
C MET A 81 16.86 -4.37 -12.23
N ASP A 82 17.67 -3.45 -12.74
CA ASP A 82 18.86 -3.75 -13.55
C ASP A 82 19.89 -4.57 -12.75
N ASN A 83 19.96 -4.37 -11.45
CA ASN A 83 20.82 -5.12 -10.52
C ASN A 83 20.19 -6.41 -9.98
N GLY A 84 19.07 -6.86 -10.56
CA GLY A 84 18.50 -8.18 -10.30
C GLY A 84 17.31 -8.20 -9.33
N LEU A 85 16.71 -7.05 -8.98
CA LEU A 85 15.44 -7.03 -8.26
C LEU A 85 14.33 -7.57 -9.19
N ASP A 86 13.83 -8.78 -8.90
CA ASP A 86 12.73 -9.37 -9.66
C ASP A 86 11.37 -8.85 -9.17
N VAL A 87 10.71 -8.07 -10.01
CA VAL A 87 9.35 -7.55 -9.80
C VAL A 87 8.27 -8.39 -10.50
N THR A 88 8.66 -9.43 -11.23
CA THR A 88 7.74 -10.31 -11.99
C THR A 88 6.63 -10.90 -11.11
N PRO A 89 6.89 -11.32 -9.85
CA PRO A 89 5.85 -11.87 -8.98
C PRO A 89 4.70 -10.89 -8.65
N LEU A 90 4.91 -9.58 -8.84
CA LEU A 90 3.86 -8.57 -8.64
C LEU A 90 2.88 -8.52 -9.82
N ILE A 91 3.27 -9.02 -11.00
CA ILE A 91 2.47 -8.99 -12.21
C ILE A 91 1.56 -10.22 -12.23
N THR A 92 0.31 -10.03 -11.84
CA THR A 92 -0.65 -11.12 -11.72
C THR A 92 -1.44 -11.39 -12.98
N HIS A 93 -1.68 -10.35 -13.81
CA HIS A 93 -2.52 -10.45 -15.00
C HIS A 93 -1.87 -9.73 -16.19
N ARG A 94 -2.05 -10.31 -17.39
CA ARG A 94 -1.59 -9.72 -18.64
C ARG A 94 -2.72 -9.84 -19.66
N TYR A 95 -3.09 -8.73 -20.28
CA TYR A 95 -4.16 -8.66 -21.28
C TYR A 95 -3.62 -8.07 -22.58
N PRO A 96 -4.06 -8.56 -23.75
CA PRO A 96 -3.82 -7.86 -25.01
C PRO A 96 -4.62 -6.55 -25.04
N MET A 97 -4.22 -5.60 -25.89
CA MET A 97 -4.90 -4.31 -26.01
C MET A 97 -6.40 -4.45 -26.34
N ALA A 98 -6.79 -5.47 -27.09
CA ALA A 98 -8.19 -5.74 -27.43
C ALA A 98 -9.08 -6.01 -26.20
N GLU A 99 -8.50 -6.44 -25.08
CA GLU A 99 -9.17 -6.76 -23.82
C GLU A 99 -8.93 -5.69 -22.74
N ALA A 100 -8.54 -4.48 -23.14
CA ALA A 100 -8.20 -3.40 -22.21
C ALA A 100 -9.35 -3.06 -21.23
N ALA A 101 -10.62 -3.13 -21.68
CA ALA A 101 -11.77 -2.86 -20.83
C ALA A 101 -11.90 -3.90 -19.70
N GLU A 102 -11.64 -5.18 -20.00
CA GLU A 102 -11.64 -6.26 -19.01
C GLU A 102 -10.46 -6.09 -18.02
N ALA A 103 -9.28 -5.77 -18.54
CA ALA A 103 -8.10 -5.50 -17.72
C ALA A 103 -8.36 -4.39 -16.68
N ILE A 104 -9.04 -3.31 -17.09
CA ILE A 104 -9.41 -2.21 -16.20
C ILE A 104 -10.45 -2.68 -15.15
N ALA A 105 -11.44 -3.47 -15.56
CA ALA A 105 -12.45 -4.00 -14.65
C ALA A 105 -11.81 -4.90 -13.58
N VAL A 106 -10.91 -5.81 -13.97
CA VAL A 106 -10.16 -6.67 -13.05
C VAL A 106 -9.27 -5.86 -12.10
N ALA A 107 -8.58 -4.84 -12.59
CA ALA A 107 -7.75 -3.98 -11.76
C ALA A 107 -8.55 -3.14 -10.75
N ALA A 108 -9.80 -2.82 -11.06
CA ALA A 108 -10.69 -2.03 -10.21
C ALA A 108 -11.44 -2.88 -9.17
N ASP A 109 -11.49 -4.20 -9.34
CA ASP A 109 -12.20 -5.12 -8.44
C ASP A 109 -11.27 -5.61 -7.32
N PRO A 110 -11.49 -5.20 -6.05
CA PRO A 110 -10.70 -5.68 -4.91
C PRO A 110 -10.82 -7.20 -4.69
N GLY A 111 -11.90 -7.83 -5.19
CA GLY A 111 -12.14 -9.28 -5.08
C GLY A 111 -11.41 -10.10 -6.14
N SER A 112 -10.84 -9.48 -7.17
CA SER A 112 -10.19 -10.17 -8.29
C SER A 112 -8.88 -10.89 -7.93
N GLY A 113 -8.28 -10.55 -6.78
CA GLY A 113 -6.93 -11.02 -6.42
C GLY A 113 -5.82 -10.40 -7.28
N SER A 114 -6.12 -9.36 -8.06
CA SER A 114 -5.12 -8.68 -8.89
C SER A 114 -4.13 -7.89 -8.05
N GLY A 115 -2.83 -8.06 -8.33
CA GLY A 115 -1.77 -7.17 -7.91
C GLY A 115 -1.51 -6.12 -9.00
N LYS A 116 -0.58 -6.42 -9.91
CA LYS A 116 -0.32 -5.58 -11.08
C LYS A 116 -0.96 -6.20 -12.33
N VAL A 117 -1.85 -5.44 -12.97
CA VAL A 117 -2.46 -5.78 -14.27
C VAL A 117 -1.73 -5.02 -15.38
N LEU A 118 -1.25 -5.71 -16.39
CA LEU A 118 -0.59 -5.12 -17.54
C LEU A 118 -1.43 -5.28 -18.82
N ILE A 119 -1.46 -4.24 -19.65
CA ILE A 119 -2.03 -4.27 -21.00
C ILE A 119 -0.86 -4.27 -21.99
N GLN A 120 -0.77 -5.29 -22.82
CA GLN A 120 0.26 -5.44 -23.84
C GLN A 120 -0.15 -4.69 -25.10
N LEU A 121 0.61 -3.67 -25.46
CA LEU A 121 0.33 -2.81 -26.62
C LEU A 121 0.80 -3.43 -27.95
N ARG A 122 1.67 -4.45 -27.88
CA ARG A 122 2.20 -5.18 -29.04
C ARG A 122 2.15 -6.68 -28.74
N ALA A 123 1.87 -7.45 -29.77
CA ALA A 123 1.98 -8.90 -29.73
C ALA A 123 3.46 -9.32 -29.81
#